data_57ab53dbf19178018422e03daa405ead
#
_entry.id   57ab53dbf19178018422e03daa405ead
#
_cell.length_a   1.000
_cell.length_b   1.000
_cell.length_c   1.000
_cell.angle_alpha   90.00
_cell.angle_beta   90.00
_cell.angle_gamma   90.00
#
_symmetry.space_group_name_H-M   'P 1'
#
loop_
_entity.id
_entity.type
_entity.pdbx_description
1 polymer ?
#
loop_
_entity_poly.entity_id
_entity_poly.type
_entity_poly.pdbx_seq_one_letter_code
_entity_poly.pdbx_strand_id
1 'polypeptide(L)'
;MIPKMDTEAYLDQLLGVGRFSSLKDGLYVLKLFSGVMVDIVMYMTVLRDGTVKTRVEVVNWGAIDNTVIHEETISRERACNIVRNQFYVASALTNVCRDFMEKAVGELSDIENSTVEGDIILDYQKVVSLGQFEVEVLYNSGGYECTLYPMYAEQQKFYTKDIDRVESFLSKMKKKYDATVKRVVEEELSKIGD
;
A
#
# COMPACT_ATOMS: atom_id res chain seq x y z
N MET A 1 -35.32 -3.03 6.73
CA MET A 1 -34.23 -3.78 6.06
C MET A 1 -34.15 -3.26 4.63
N ILE A 2 -33.02 -2.70 4.22
CA ILE A 2 -32.83 -2.16 2.85
C ILE A 2 -32.51 -3.34 1.94
N PRO A 3 -33.26 -3.56 0.84
CA PRO A 3 -32.97 -4.65 -0.09
C PRO A 3 -31.59 -4.50 -0.73
N LYS A 4 -30.93 -5.61 -1.01
CA LYS A 4 -29.64 -5.66 -1.71
C LYS A 4 -29.66 -4.87 -3.03
N MET A 5 -30.71 -5.04 -3.82
CA MET A 5 -30.89 -4.32 -5.09
C MET A 5 -30.90 -2.79 -4.92
N ASP A 6 -31.52 -2.27 -3.85
CA ASP A 6 -31.50 -0.83 -3.60
C ASP A 6 -30.09 -0.33 -3.29
N THR A 7 -29.32 -1.09 -2.50
CA THR A 7 -27.93 -0.73 -2.19
C THR A 7 -27.05 -0.75 -3.43
N GLU A 8 -27.17 -1.77 -4.28
CA GLU A 8 -26.45 -1.85 -5.55
C GLU A 8 -26.80 -0.65 -6.45
N ALA A 9 -28.07 -0.33 -6.60
CA ALA A 9 -28.51 0.82 -7.41
C ALA A 9 -27.96 2.16 -6.93
N TYR A 10 -27.79 2.33 -5.61
CA TYR A 10 -27.14 3.53 -5.06
C TYR A 10 -25.63 3.57 -5.32
N LEU A 11 -24.94 2.44 -5.20
CA LEU A 11 -23.52 2.35 -5.50
C LEU A 11 -23.25 2.49 -7.01
N ASP A 12 -24.12 1.94 -7.86
CA ASP A 12 -24.03 2.08 -9.31
C ASP A 12 -24.09 3.53 -9.79
N GLN A 13 -24.85 4.38 -9.09
CA GLN A 13 -24.87 5.83 -9.38
C GLN A 13 -23.54 6.53 -9.08
N LEU A 14 -22.66 5.92 -8.31
CA LEU A 14 -21.35 6.45 -7.97
C LEU A 14 -20.21 5.88 -8.85
N LEU A 15 -20.52 4.99 -9.80
CA LEU A 15 -19.52 4.45 -10.70
C LEU A 15 -18.82 5.57 -11.48
N GLY A 16 -17.48 5.52 -11.51
CA GLY A 16 -16.65 6.55 -12.11
C GLY A 16 -16.37 7.75 -11.22
N VAL A 17 -16.93 7.82 -9.99
CA VAL A 17 -16.55 8.86 -9.02
C VAL A 17 -15.15 8.54 -8.51
N GLY A 18 -14.18 9.38 -8.87
CA GLY A 18 -12.77 9.11 -8.59
C GLY A 18 -12.31 7.77 -9.17
N ARG A 19 -11.84 6.88 -8.30
CA ARG A 19 -11.34 5.55 -8.69
C ARG A 19 -12.28 4.42 -8.24
N PHE A 20 -13.58 4.66 -8.30
CA PHE A 20 -14.63 3.69 -7.94
C PHE A 20 -15.17 2.97 -9.17
N SER A 21 -15.21 1.65 -9.15
CA SER A 21 -15.68 0.81 -10.25
C SER A 21 -16.35 -0.47 -9.74
N SER A 22 -17.14 -1.11 -10.61
CA SER A 22 -17.72 -2.44 -10.35
C SER A 22 -16.81 -3.51 -10.93
N LEU A 23 -16.61 -4.60 -10.16
CA LEU A 23 -15.95 -5.82 -10.65
C LEU A 23 -16.96 -6.85 -11.17
N LYS A 24 -18.12 -6.94 -10.52
CA LYS A 24 -19.27 -7.78 -10.86
C LYS A 24 -20.45 -7.35 -10.00
N ASP A 25 -21.61 -7.93 -10.24
CA ASP A 25 -22.83 -7.63 -9.48
C ASP A 25 -22.61 -7.75 -7.97
N GLY A 26 -22.89 -6.66 -7.26
CA GLY A 26 -22.74 -6.54 -5.82
C GLY A 26 -21.31 -6.50 -5.29
N LEU A 27 -20.29 -6.46 -6.16
CA LEU A 27 -18.88 -6.31 -5.77
C LEU A 27 -18.26 -5.11 -6.46
N TYR A 28 -17.84 -4.16 -5.65
CA TYR A 28 -17.22 -2.91 -6.09
C TYR A 28 -15.79 -2.78 -5.57
N VAL A 29 -15.02 -1.96 -6.24
CA VAL A 29 -13.64 -1.65 -5.87
C VAL A 29 -13.41 -0.15 -5.87
N LEU A 30 -12.78 0.33 -4.82
CA LEU A 30 -12.32 1.71 -4.67
C LEU A 30 -10.82 1.70 -4.45
N LYS A 31 -10.07 2.25 -5.40
CA LYS A 31 -8.63 2.38 -5.27
C LYS A 31 -8.29 3.64 -4.48
N LEU A 32 -7.92 3.47 -3.21
CA LEU A 32 -7.63 4.56 -2.28
C LEU A 32 -6.26 5.18 -2.54
N PHE A 33 -5.28 4.37 -2.94
CA PHE A 33 -3.92 4.81 -3.21
C PHE A 33 -3.30 3.95 -4.32
N SER A 34 -2.43 4.56 -5.14
CA SER A 34 -1.66 3.85 -6.16
C SER A 34 -0.21 4.31 -6.10
N GLY A 35 0.67 3.41 -5.71
CA GLY A 35 2.12 3.61 -5.68
C GLY A 35 2.80 2.96 -6.88
N VAL A 36 4.13 2.87 -6.83
CA VAL A 36 4.92 2.27 -7.92
C VAL A 36 4.66 0.77 -8.02
N MET A 37 4.71 0.06 -6.90
CA MET A 37 4.54 -1.41 -6.84
C MET A 37 3.49 -1.84 -5.82
N VAL A 38 2.69 -0.88 -5.32
CA VAL A 38 1.67 -1.16 -4.32
C VAL A 38 0.44 -0.30 -4.56
N ASP A 39 -0.71 -0.92 -4.46
CA ASP A 39 -2.00 -0.25 -4.39
C ASP A 39 -2.63 -0.49 -3.01
N ILE A 40 -3.40 0.48 -2.52
CA ILE A 40 -4.28 0.31 -1.37
C ILE A 40 -5.70 0.36 -1.91
N VAL A 41 -6.40 -0.77 -1.78
CA VAL A 41 -7.67 -1.01 -2.45
C VAL A 41 -8.73 -1.40 -1.41
N MET A 42 -9.88 -0.76 -1.48
CA MET A 42 -11.06 -1.16 -0.72
C MET A 42 -12.02 -1.93 -1.63
N TYR A 43 -12.35 -3.13 -1.23
CA TYR A 43 -13.42 -3.93 -1.81
C TYR A 43 -14.70 -3.70 -1.01
N MET A 44 -15.82 -3.52 -1.70
CA MET A 44 -17.16 -3.35 -1.13
C MET A 44 -18.07 -4.44 -1.66
N THR A 45 -18.56 -5.31 -0.77
CA THR A 45 -19.49 -6.39 -1.12
C THR A 45 -20.85 -6.11 -0.52
N VAL A 46 -21.87 -5.99 -1.35
CA VAL A 46 -23.25 -5.80 -0.91
C VAL A 46 -23.80 -7.11 -0.35
N LEU A 47 -24.25 -7.11 0.90
CA LEU A 47 -24.82 -8.25 1.59
C LEU A 47 -26.33 -8.35 1.33
N ARG A 48 -26.95 -9.50 1.67
CA ARG A 48 -28.38 -9.77 1.43
C ARG A 48 -29.32 -8.82 2.17
N ASP A 49 -28.89 -8.31 3.30
CA ASP A 49 -29.64 -7.35 4.13
C ASP A 49 -29.50 -5.90 3.68
N GLY A 50 -28.72 -5.66 2.62
CA GLY A 50 -28.44 -4.33 2.07
C GLY A 50 -27.30 -3.59 2.75
N THR A 51 -26.65 -4.17 3.76
CA THR A 51 -25.39 -3.63 4.30
C THR A 51 -24.22 -3.92 3.38
N VAL A 52 -23.10 -3.25 3.58
CA VAL A 52 -21.91 -3.37 2.75
C VAL A 52 -20.73 -3.86 3.59
N LYS A 53 -20.22 -5.05 3.26
CA LYS A 53 -18.95 -5.51 3.81
C LYS A 53 -17.82 -4.83 3.06
N THR A 54 -16.97 -4.10 3.80
CA THR A 54 -15.75 -3.48 3.27
C THR A 54 -14.52 -4.25 3.71
N ARG A 55 -13.53 -4.32 2.82
CA ARG A 55 -12.24 -4.94 3.07
C ARG A 55 -11.15 -4.13 2.39
N VAL A 56 -10.20 -3.62 3.16
CA VAL A 56 -9.07 -2.85 2.63
C VAL A 56 -7.83 -3.71 2.61
N GLU A 57 -7.17 -3.75 1.47
CA GLU A 57 -5.98 -4.54 1.22
C GLU A 57 -4.83 -3.67 0.73
N VAL A 58 -3.63 -4.00 1.17
CA VAL A 58 -2.38 -3.59 0.52
C VAL A 58 -2.05 -4.64 -0.53
N VAL A 59 -2.15 -4.25 -1.78
CA VAL A 59 -1.88 -5.10 -2.95
C VAL A 59 -0.48 -4.80 -3.43
N ASN A 60 0.44 -5.73 -3.19
CA ASN A 60 1.82 -5.62 -3.69
C ASN A 60 1.92 -6.28 -5.06
N TRP A 61 2.32 -5.53 -6.07
CA TRP A 61 2.50 -6.05 -7.42
C TRP A 61 3.65 -7.07 -7.43
N GLY A 62 3.36 -8.28 -7.90
CA GLY A 62 4.31 -9.39 -7.91
C GLY A 62 4.36 -10.24 -6.63
N ALA A 63 3.63 -9.88 -5.56
CA ALA A 63 3.43 -10.76 -4.41
C ALA A 63 2.25 -11.71 -4.65
N ILE A 64 2.35 -12.92 -4.08
CA ILE A 64 1.27 -13.92 -4.17
C ILE A 64 0.11 -13.56 -3.26
N ASP A 65 0.40 -12.95 -2.10
CA ASP A 65 -0.59 -12.63 -1.07
C ASP A 65 -0.71 -11.12 -0.82
N ASN A 66 -1.94 -10.64 -0.78
CA ASN A 66 -2.28 -9.29 -0.34
C ASN A 66 -2.42 -9.25 1.19
N THR A 67 -2.08 -8.11 1.78
CA THR A 67 -2.24 -7.91 3.22
C THR A 67 -3.55 -7.20 3.51
N VAL A 68 -4.48 -7.86 4.21
CA VAL A 68 -5.70 -7.24 4.72
C VAL A 68 -5.36 -6.37 5.92
N ILE A 69 -5.69 -5.08 5.83
CA ILE A 69 -5.39 -4.10 6.89
C ILE A 69 -6.63 -3.60 7.63
N HIS A 70 -7.81 -3.72 7.02
CA HIS A 70 -9.07 -3.32 7.64
C HIS A 70 -10.25 -4.11 7.07
N GLU A 71 -11.21 -4.46 7.91
CA GLU A 71 -12.47 -5.10 7.53
C GLU A 71 -13.60 -4.61 8.44
N GLU A 72 -14.73 -4.19 7.86
CA GLU A 72 -15.92 -3.82 8.62
C GLU A 72 -17.19 -4.03 7.78
N THR A 73 -18.36 -4.11 8.45
CA THR A 73 -19.67 -4.07 7.79
C THR A 73 -20.34 -2.74 8.15
N ILE A 74 -20.75 -2.01 7.12
CA ILE A 74 -21.24 -0.64 7.23
C ILE A 74 -22.62 -0.48 6.59
N SER A 75 -23.28 0.64 6.90
CA SER A 75 -24.51 1.02 6.23
C SER A 75 -24.29 1.38 4.77
N ARG A 76 -25.33 1.35 3.97
CA ARG A 76 -25.31 1.85 2.59
C ARG A 76 -24.88 3.31 2.53
N GLU A 77 -25.43 4.12 3.44
CA GLU A 77 -25.19 5.57 3.52
C GLU A 77 -23.70 5.83 3.74
N ARG A 78 -23.08 5.13 4.70
CA ARG A 78 -21.65 5.25 4.97
C ARG A 78 -20.80 4.77 3.79
N ALA A 79 -21.18 3.68 3.12
CA ALA A 79 -20.48 3.21 1.93
C ALA A 79 -20.48 4.28 0.82
N CYS A 80 -21.63 4.90 0.55
CA CYS A 80 -21.75 5.99 -0.41
C CYS A 80 -20.90 7.20 0.00
N ASN A 81 -20.88 7.55 1.28
CA ASN A 81 -20.10 8.67 1.79
C ASN A 81 -18.60 8.41 1.70
N ILE A 82 -18.14 7.18 1.90
CA ILE A 82 -16.73 6.80 1.67
C ILE A 82 -16.35 7.03 0.22
N VAL A 83 -17.17 6.57 -0.75
CA VAL A 83 -16.90 6.78 -2.17
C VAL A 83 -16.84 8.27 -2.52
N ARG A 84 -17.78 9.09 -2.02
CA ARG A 84 -17.80 10.53 -2.27
C ARG A 84 -16.61 11.28 -1.66
N ASN A 85 -16.14 10.84 -0.51
CA ASN A 85 -15.09 11.49 0.26
C ASN A 85 -13.72 10.77 0.15
N GLN A 86 -13.56 9.85 -0.80
CA GLN A 86 -12.35 9.03 -0.97
C GLN A 86 -11.07 9.86 -1.07
N PHE A 87 -11.14 11.08 -1.58
CA PHE A 87 -9.96 11.90 -1.78
C PHE A 87 -9.29 12.33 -0.46
N TYR A 88 -10.04 12.43 0.64
CA TYR A 88 -9.43 12.70 1.96
C TYR A 88 -8.55 11.54 2.41
N VAL A 89 -9.04 10.30 2.25
CA VAL A 89 -8.29 9.09 2.56
C VAL A 89 -7.06 8.98 1.65
N ALA A 90 -7.25 9.21 0.34
CA ALA A 90 -6.17 9.17 -0.64
C ALA A 90 -5.08 10.22 -0.36
N SER A 91 -5.47 11.44 0.02
CA SER A 91 -4.54 12.51 0.37
C SER A 91 -3.74 12.19 1.64
N ALA A 92 -4.41 11.69 2.69
CA ALA A 92 -3.76 11.27 3.91
C ALA A 92 -2.75 10.14 3.67
N LEU A 93 -3.11 9.14 2.87
CA LEU A 93 -2.22 8.05 2.48
C LEU A 93 -1.02 8.53 1.69
N THR A 94 -1.21 9.46 0.74
CA THR A 94 -0.12 10.05 -0.04
C THR A 94 0.89 10.77 0.86
N ASN A 95 0.42 11.56 1.82
CA ASN A 95 1.29 12.26 2.76
C ASN A 95 2.08 11.29 3.63
N VAL A 96 1.39 10.29 4.19
CA VAL A 96 2.05 9.28 5.05
C VAL A 96 3.07 8.45 4.27
N CYS A 97 2.78 8.05 3.04
CA CYS A 97 3.72 7.31 2.21
C CYS A 97 4.97 8.15 1.91
N ARG A 98 4.80 9.44 1.62
CA ARG A 98 5.93 10.36 1.42
C ARG A 98 6.77 10.51 2.69
N ASP A 99 6.14 10.82 3.83
CA ASP A 99 6.85 11.01 5.09
C ASP A 99 7.58 9.73 5.54
N PHE A 100 6.95 8.57 5.28
CA PHE A 100 7.56 7.27 5.55
C PHE A 100 8.81 7.05 4.68
N MET A 101 8.73 7.40 3.40
CA MET A 101 9.84 7.28 2.47
C MET A 101 11.04 8.15 2.90
N GLU A 102 10.80 9.41 3.25
CA GLU A 102 11.85 10.32 3.72
C GLU A 102 12.58 9.77 4.95
N LYS A 103 11.83 9.22 5.91
CA LYS A 103 12.41 8.58 7.09
C LYS A 103 13.17 7.30 6.75
N ALA A 104 12.65 6.47 5.85
CA ALA A 104 13.31 5.25 5.43
C ALA A 104 14.64 5.53 4.73
N VAL A 105 14.69 6.55 3.87
CA VAL A 105 15.92 7.01 3.23
C VAL A 105 16.95 7.47 4.28
N GLY A 106 16.53 8.24 5.29
CA GLY A 106 17.39 8.65 6.39
C GLY A 106 17.95 7.48 7.19
N GLU A 107 17.11 6.49 7.55
CA GLU A 107 17.55 5.29 8.27
C GLU A 107 18.48 4.40 7.43
N LEU A 108 18.33 4.37 6.11
CA LEU A 108 19.21 3.62 5.20
C LEU A 108 20.60 4.26 5.05
N SER A 109 20.68 5.58 5.07
CA SER A 109 21.97 6.28 4.99
C SER A 109 22.89 6.00 6.18
N ASP A 110 22.34 5.56 7.30
CA ASP A 110 23.08 5.15 8.49
C ASP A 110 23.60 3.69 8.41
N ILE A 111 23.20 2.92 7.41
CA ILE A 111 23.73 1.58 7.13
C ILE A 111 25.03 1.75 6.36
N GLU A 112 26.15 1.28 6.92
CA GLU A 112 27.53 1.48 6.46
C GLU A 112 27.74 1.53 4.95
N ASN A 113 28.29 2.64 4.47
CA ASN A 113 28.88 2.77 3.14
C ASN A 113 30.23 2.05 3.10
N SER A 114 30.23 0.76 2.85
CA SER A 114 31.44 0.05 2.46
C SER A 114 31.54 0.04 0.94
N THR A 115 32.59 0.64 0.38
CA THR A 115 32.93 0.48 -1.05
C THR A 115 33.20 -1.00 -1.32
N VAL A 116 32.46 -1.58 -2.24
CA VAL A 116 32.69 -2.93 -2.70
C VAL A 116 33.33 -2.87 -4.10
N GLU A 117 34.59 -3.30 -4.19
CA GLU A 117 35.28 -3.46 -5.46
C GLU A 117 35.07 -4.88 -5.96
N GLY A 118 34.61 -5.03 -7.21
CA GLY A 118 34.45 -6.33 -7.86
C GLY A 118 33.35 -6.33 -8.92
N ASP A 119 33.34 -7.38 -9.75
CA ASP A 119 32.31 -7.60 -10.75
C ASP A 119 31.00 -8.02 -10.11
N ILE A 120 29.89 -7.49 -10.62
CA ILE A 120 28.55 -7.86 -10.17
C ILE A 120 28.28 -9.30 -10.59
N ILE A 121 28.06 -10.16 -9.60
CA ILE A 121 27.57 -11.52 -9.82
C ILE A 121 26.09 -11.51 -9.48
N LEU A 122 25.22 -11.73 -10.45
CA LEU A 122 23.76 -11.74 -10.30
C LEU A 122 23.25 -13.02 -9.62
N ASP A 123 23.90 -13.47 -8.56
CA ASP A 123 23.49 -14.68 -7.85
C ASP A 123 22.32 -14.45 -6.89
N TYR A 124 22.07 -13.21 -6.52
CA TYR A 124 20.99 -12.85 -5.58
C TYR A 124 20.39 -11.49 -5.95
N GLN A 125 19.11 -11.52 -6.24
CA GLN A 125 18.32 -10.31 -6.44
C GLN A 125 17.05 -10.39 -5.59
N LYS A 126 16.81 -9.36 -4.80
CA LYS A 126 15.58 -9.21 -4.02
C LYS A 126 15.04 -7.82 -4.22
N VAL A 127 13.78 -7.74 -4.63
CA VAL A 127 13.05 -6.48 -4.72
C VAL A 127 12.01 -6.45 -3.62
N VAL A 128 12.03 -5.40 -2.81
CA VAL A 128 11.03 -5.16 -1.76
C VAL A 128 10.33 -3.86 -2.05
N SER A 129 9.02 -3.96 -2.31
CA SER A 129 8.17 -2.79 -2.49
C SER A 129 7.66 -2.29 -1.13
N LEU A 130 7.88 -1.00 -0.85
CA LEU A 130 7.48 -0.32 0.38
C LEU A 130 6.67 0.95 0.03
N GLY A 131 5.50 0.76 -0.58
CA GLY A 131 4.65 1.87 -0.94
C GLY A 131 5.13 2.60 -2.19
N GLN A 132 5.82 3.72 -2.04
CA GLN A 132 6.26 4.56 -3.15
C GLN A 132 7.71 4.35 -3.59
N PHE A 133 8.38 3.34 -3.10
CA PHE A 133 9.74 3.02 -3.51
C PHE A 133 10.01 1.52 -3.52
N GLU A 134 11.00 1.16 -4.29
CA GLU A 134 11.55 -0.19 -4.36
C GLU A 134 12.96 -0.20 -3.81
N VAL A 135 13.33 -1.32 -3.18
CA VAL A 135 14.72 -1.61 -2.80
C VAL A 135 15.16 -2.85 -3.57
N GLU A 136 16.12 -2.68 -4.45
CA GLU A 136 16.79 -3.77 -5.15
C GLU A 136 18.07 -4.13 -4.42
N VAL A 137 18.30 -5.41 -4.17
CA VAL A 137 19.51 -5.93 -3.53
C VAL A 137 20.23 -6.83 -4.52
N LEU A 138 21.44 -6.46 -4.89
CA LEU A 138 22.31 -7.23 -5.77
C LEU A 138 23.52 -7.71 -4.99
N TYR A 139 23.84 -9.00 -5.14
CA TYR A 139 25.07 -9.57 -4.62
C TYR A 139 26.21 -9.36 -5.61
N ASN A 140 27.36 -8.94 -5.13
CA ASN A 140 28.62 -8.96 -5.86
C ASN A 140 29.70 -9.73 -5.08
N SER A 141 30.88 -9.94 -5.67
CA SER A 141 31.96 -10.74 -5.07
C SER A 141 32.48 -10.22 -3.73
N GLY A 142 32.15 -9.00 -3.33
CA GLY A 142 32.61 -8.38 -2.08
C GLY A 142 31.49 -8.08 -1.08
N GLY A 143 30.21 -8.23 -1.47
CA GLY A 143 29.07 -7.90 -0.60
C GLY A 143 27.80 -7.63 -1.39
N TYR A 144 26.91 -6.79 -0.86
CA TYR A 144 25.60 -6.49 -1.41
C TYR A 144 25.52 -5.02 -1.80
N GLU A 145 25.13 -4.76 -3.05
CA GLU A 145 24.70 -3.45 -3.50
C GLU A 145 23.18 -3.36 -3.32
N CYS A 146 22.74 -2.37 -2.56
CA CYS A 146 21.33 -2.07 -2.36
C CYS A 146 21.00 -0.76 -3.09
N THR A 147 20.03 -0.79 -3.98
CA THR A 147 19.57 0.37 -4.71
C THR A 147 18.15 0.70 -4.28
N LEU A 148 17.95 1.94 -3.82
CA LEU A 148 16.67 2.50 -3.46
C LEU A 148 16.14 3.33 -4.63
N TYR A 149 14.95 2.99 -5.13
CA TYR A 149 14.22 3.70 -6.20
C TYR A 149 13.02 4.45 -5.63
N PRO A 150 13.19 5.67 -5.10
CA PRO A 150 12.08 6.45 -4.60
C PRO A 150 11.28 7.06 -5.76
N MET A 151 9.96 7.15 -5.62
CA MET A 151 9.08 7.67 -6.67
C MET A 151 9.33 9.14 -7.02
N TYR A 152 9.76 9.94 -6.05
CA TYR A 152 9.89 11.41 -6.19
C TYR A 152 11.26 11.96 -5.75
N ALA A 153 12.27 11.13 -5.64
CA ALA A 153 13.60 11.51 -5.23
C ALA A 153 14.68 10.82 -6.09
N GLU A 154 15.91 11.24 -5.95
CA GLU A 154 17.03 10.61 -6.65
C GLU A 154 17.28 9.21 -6.11
N GLN A 155 17.65 8.31 -7.03
CA GLN A 155 18.10 6.97 -6.72
C GLN A 155 19.29 7.02 -5.75
N GLN A 156 19.22 6.23 -4.69
CA GLN A 156 20.29 6.11 -3.71
C GLN A 156 20.86 4.70 -3.68
N LYS A 157 22.16 4.59 -3.55
CA LYS A 157 22.88 3.33 -3.44
C LYS A 157 23.65 3.27 -2.14
N PHE A 158 23.63 2.10 -1.52
CA PHE A 158 24.49 1.79 -0.39
C PHE A 158 25.01 0.36 -0.50
N TYR A 159 26.11 0.08 0.19
CA TYR A 159 26.79 -1.21 0.13
C TYR A 159 26.92 -1.77 1.55
N THR A 160 26.75 -3.08 1.68
CA THR A 160 26.95 -3.79 2.93
C THR A 160 27.55 -5.19 2.70
N LYS A 161 28.32 -5.67 3.68
CA LYS A 161 28.80 -7.07 3.70
C LYS A 161 27.84 -7.98 4.47
N ASP A 162 26.90 -7.41 5.20
CA ASP A 162 25.97 -8.10 6.08
C ASP A 162 24.54 -8.04 5.49
N ILE A 163 24.17 -9.10 4.77
CA ILE A 163 22.83 -9.22 4.18
C ILE A 163 21.74 -9.37 5.22
N ASP A 164 22.04 -10.04 6.34
CA ASP A 164 21.05 -10.27 7.40
C ASP A 164 20.59 -8.94 8.01
N ARG A 165 21.51 -7.98 8.09
CA ARG A 165 21.21 -6.61 8.52
C ARG A 165 20.26 -5.90 7.55
N VAL A 166 20.49 -6.04 6.24
CA VAL A 166 19.61 -5.46 5.20
C VAL A 166 18.25 -6.14 5.23
N GLU A 167 18.19 -7.46 5.31
CA GLU A 167 16.92 -8.18 5.37
C GLU A 167 16.12 -7.85 6.63
N SER A 168 16.79 -7.77 7.78
CA SER A 168 16.18 -7.34 9.04
C SER A 168 15.61 -5.93 8.94
N PHE A 169 16.37 -5.00 8.35
CA PHE A 169 15.93 -3.63 8.09
C PHE A 169 14.68 -3.62 7.20
N LEU A 170 14.72 -4.27 6.03
CA LEU A 170 13.60 -4.31 5.09
C LEU A 170 12.34 -4.92 5.72
N SER A 171 12.50 -6.00 6.47
CA SER A 171 11.37 -6.64 7.18
C SER A 171 10.76 -5.72 8.24
N LYS A 172 11.60 -5.02 9.00
CA LYS A 172 11.16 -4.03 10.00
C LYS A 172 10.43 -2.85 9.36
N MET A 173 10.97 -2.34 8.24
CA MET A 173 10.36 -1.24 7.51
C MET A 173 9.01 -1.63 6.91
N LYS A 174 8.88 -2.83 6.33
CA LYS A 174 7.62 -3.35 5.83
C LYS A 174 6.54 -3.41 6.92
N LYS A 175 6.88 -3.95 8.09
CA LYS A 175 5.95 -4.01 9.23
C LYS A 175 5.52 -2.62 9.70
N LYS A 176 6.45 -1.68 9.80
CA LYS A 176 6.14 -0.28 10.17
C LYS A 176 5.23 0.37 9.13
N TYR A 177 5.50 0.15 7.84
CA TYR A 177 4.69 0.67 6.74
C TYR A 177 3.25 0.15 6.83
N ASP A 178 3.06 -1.16 6.88
CA ASP A 178 1.73 -1.78 6.96
C ASP A 178 0.95 -1.28 8.18
N ALA A 179 1.60 -1.19 9.35
CA ALA A 179 0.96 -0.67 10.57
C ALA A 179 0.57 0.81 10.44
N THR A 180 1.41 1.63 9.81
CA THR A 180 1.15 3.06 9.61
C THR A 180 0.00 3.27 8.64
N VAL A 181 -0.02 2.55 7.52
CA VAL A 181 -1.10 2.60 6.53
C VAL A 181 -2.41 2.14 7.14
N LYS A 182 -2.41 1.05 7.89
CA LYS A 182 -3.60 0.57 8.62
C LYS A 182 -4.17 1.66 9.53
N ARG A 183 -3.33 2.25 10.39
CA ARG A 183 -3.77 3.31 11.31
C ARG A 183 -4.39 4.48 10.57
N VAL A 184 -3.77 4.96 9.48
CA VAL A 184 -4.27 6.09 8.70
C VAL A 184 -5.60 5.76 8.04
N VAL A 185 -5.75 4.57 7.46
CA VAL A 185 -7.02 4.12 6.89
C VAL A 185 -8.12 4.11 7.96
N GLU A 186 -7.86 3.52 9.11
CA GLU A 186 -8.82 3.47 10.22
C GLU A 186 -9.21 4.86 10.73
N GLU A 187 -8.22 5.75 10.91
CA GLU A 187 -8.45 7.15 11.34
C GLU A 187 -9.28 7.93 10.32
N GLU A 188 -8.97 7.84 9.04
CA GLU A 188 -9.68 8.60 8.01
C GLU A 188 -11.10 8.03 7.76
N LEU A 189 -11.26 6.71 7.74
CA LEU A 189 -12.58 6.10 7.60
C LEU A 189 -13.48 6.39 8.81
N SER A 190 -12.93 6.50 10.02
CA SER A 190 -13.70 6.84 11.22
C SER A 190 -14.30 8.25 11.20
N LYS A 191 -13.73 9.15 10.42
CA LYS A 191 -14.24 10.54 10.24
C LYS A 191 -15.43 10.60 9.27
N ILE A 192 -15.63 9.53 8.47
CA ILE A 192 -16.72 9.46 7.51
C ILE A 192 -17.89 8.72 8.17
N GLY A 193 -18.90 9.46 8.56
CA GLY A 193 -20.15 8.93 9.14
C GLY A 193 -21.17 8.47 8.09
N ASP A 194 -22.33 8.07 8.61
CA ASP A 194 -23.52 7.75 7.81
C ASP A 194 -24.10 8.98 7.13
#